data_81aa68ae08ec4195bd74d6bcd9c59502
#
_entry.id   81aa68ae08ec4195bd74d6bcd9c59502
#
_cell.length_a   1.000
_cell.length_b   1.000
_cell.length_c   1.000
_cell.angle_alpha   90.00
_cell.angle_beta   90.00
_cell.angle_gamma   90.00
#
_symmetry.space_group_name_H-M   'P 1'
#
loop_
_entity.id
_entity.type
_entity.pdbx_description
1 polymer ?
#
loop_
_entity_poly.entity_id
_entity_poly.type
_entity_poly.pdbx_seq_one_letter_code
_entity_poly.pdbx_strand_id
1 'polypeptide(L)'
;MTLTDLPASLSSCRRCADAGYFIGSTPISTLNAGAVFMTVGQAPGRHEAEVTHLPFSGPAGRRLFRWLAQAGFDEATFRATQAMVAITRCYPGPHPAGRGDRVPSRAEQALCAPWLAAELTLIRPRVLIPIGGLAIGKFLGNDTTMTDLIGERFERDGHLIVPLPHPSGASQWFNVPENKVRLGRALEILAELQRLIGPRDAQS
;
A
#
# COMPACT_ATOMS: atom_id res chain seq x y z
N MET A 1 12.04 7.26 -18.51
CA MET A 1 11.38 5.98 -18.18
C MET A 1 9.89 6.18 -18.41
N THR A 2 9.26 5.29 -19.16
CA THR A 2 7.82 5.28 -19.42
C THR A 2 7.12 4.29 -18.48
N LEU A 3 5.79 4.32 -18.43
CA LEU A 3 5.02 3.33 -17.65
C LEU A 3 5.23 1.90 -18.18
N THR A 4 5.48 1.74 -19.48
CA THR A 4 5.77 0.45 -20.12
C THR A 4 7.14 -0.11 -19.69
N ASP A 5 8.14 0.78 -19.48
CA ASP A 5 9.50 0.38 -19.07
C ASP A 5 9.61 0.10 -17.56
N LEU A 6 8.71 0.68 -16.77
CA LEU A 6 8.77 0.67 -15.31
C LEU A 6 8.79 -0.76 -14.71
N PRO A 7 7.92 -1.71 -15.13
CA PRO A 7 7.93 -3.07 -14.59
C PRO A 7 9.26 -3.80 -14.85
N ALA A 8 9.81 -3.70 -16.05
CA ALA A 8 11.08 -4.34 -16.41
C ALA A 8 12.26 -3.72 -15.61
N SER A 9 12.30 -2.39 -15.53
CA SER A 9 13.32 -1.68 -14.75
C SER A 9 13.23 -1.98 -13.25
N LEU A 10 12.01 -2.09 -12.72
CA LEU A 10 11.78 -2.42 -11.32
C LEU A 10 12.19 -3.87 -11.03
N SER A 11 11.83 -4.84 -11.89
CA SER A 11 12.16 -6.26 -11.69
C SER A 11 13.66 -6.53 -11.64
N SER A 12 14.46 -5.73 -12.33
CA SER A 12 15.93 -5.82 -12.34
C SER A 12 16.60 -5.02 -11.20
N CYS A 13 15.85 -4.40 -10.32
CA CYS A 13 16.39 -3.54 -9.26
C CYS A 13 17.22 -4.34 -8.24
N ARG A 14 18.46 -3.89 -8.02
CA ARG A 14 19.39 -4.45 -7.03
C ARG A 14 19.90 -3.45 -6.00
N ARG A 15 19.37 -2.23 -5.96
CA ARG A 15 19.90 -1.12 -5.15
C ARG A 15 20.15 -1.48 -3.69
N CYS A 16 19.22 -2.20 -3.05
CA CYS A 16 19.38 -2.62 -1.65
C CYS A 16 20.38 -3.77 -1.52
N ALA A 17 20.38 -4.75 -2.43
CA ALA A 17 21.34 -5.85 -2.44
C ALA A 17 22.77 -5.33 -2.66
N ASP A 18 22.95 -4.41 -3.60
CA ASP A 18 24.26 -3.80 -3.90
C ASP A 18 24.79 -2.94 -2.73
N ALA A 19 23.87 -2.42 -1.89
CA ALA A 19 24.20 -1.71 -0.64
C ALA A 19 24.38 -2.66 0.57
N GLY A 20 24.35 -3.98 0.37
CA GLY A 20 24.59 -4.99 1.41
C GLY A 20 23.39 -5.28 2.32
N TYR A 21 22.19 -4.84 1.96
CA TYR A 21 20.97 -5.19 2.72
C TYR A 21 20.45 -6.57 2.32
N PHE A 22 19.89 -7.28 3.32
CA PHE A 22 19.15 -8.51 3.05
C PHE A 22 17.91 -8.21 2.20
N ILE A 23 17.78 -8.96 1.11
CA ILE A 23 16.63 -8.89 0.20
C ILE A 23 16.06 -10.30 0.01
N GLY A 24 14.87 -10.53 0.52
CA GLY A 24 14.20 -11.83 0.49
C GLY A 24 13.31 -12.09 -0.73
N SER A 25 13.26 -11.16 -1.69
CA SER A 25 12.46 -11.33 -2.91
C SER A 25 12.94 -10.43 -4.04
N THR A 26 12.49 -10.71 -5.27
CA THR A 26 12.42 -9.68 -6.32
C THR A 26 11.41 -8.59 -5.93
N PRO A 27 11.45 -7.40 -6.57
CA PRO A 27 10.45 -6.36 -6.34
C PRO A 27 9.03 -6.83 -6.64
N ILE A 28 8.09 -6.51 -5.75
CA ILE A 28 6.68 -6.91 -5.82
C ILE A 28 5.81 -5.66 -5.87
N SER A 29 5.04 -5.51 -6.94
CA SER A 29 4.04 -4.46 -7.12
C SER A 29 3.04 -4.84 -8.21
N THR A 30 1.86 -4.22 -8.19
CA THR A 30 0.90 -4.26 -9.30
C THR A 30 0.73 -2.85 -9.83
N LEU A 31 1.04 -2.65 -11.11
CA LEU A 31 1.05 -1.35 -11.76
C LEU A 31 0.06 -1.35 -12.91
N ASN A 32 -0.99 -0.56 -12.80
CA ASN A 32 -2.00 -0.38 -13.82
C ASN A 32 -2.03 1.09 -14.29
N ALA A 33 -1.88 1.31 -15.59
CA ALA A 33 -1.77 2.63 -16.20
C ALA A 33 -2.96 3.57 -15.95
N GLY A 34 -4.16 2.99 -15.83
CA GLY A 34 -5.39 3.74 -15.59
C GLY A 34 -5.86 3.70 -14.14
N ALA A 35 -5.00 3.30 -13.21
CA ALA A 35 -5.39 3.16 -11.82
C ALA A 35 -5.84 4.50 -11.21
N VAL A 36 -7.08 4.53 -10.74
CA VAL A 36 -7.65 5.66 -10.00
C VAL A 36 -7.25 5.61 -8.53
N PHE A 37 -7.20 4.39 -7.97
CA PHE A 37 -6.79 4.12 -6.58
C PHE A 37 -5.42 3.45 -6.56
N MET A 38 -4.60 3.85 -5.59
CA MET A 38 -3.31 3.21 -5.33
C MET A 38 -3.19 2.90 -3.84
N THR A 39 -3.07 1.62 -3.50
CA THR A 39 -2.70 1.22 -2.14
C THR A 39 -1.19 1.31 -1.98
N VAL A 40 -0.74 1.81 -0.82
CA VAL A 40 0.69 1.87 -0.49
C VAL A 40 0.91 1.20 0.87
N GLY A 41 1.50 0.02 0.88
CA GLY A 41 1.89 -0.69 2.09
C GLY A 41 3.29 -0.32 2.60
N GLN A 42 3.75 -1.02 3.62
CA GLN A 42 5.10 -0.88 4.16
C GLN A 42 6.14 -1.56 3.26
N ALA A 43 6.01 -2.84 3.07
CA ALA A 43 6.86 -3.74 2.29
C ALA A 43 6.08 -5.05 2.01
N PRO A 44 6.48 -5.86 1.03
CA PRO A 44 5.99 -7.23 0.90
C PRO A 44 6.30 -8.05 2.16
N GLY A 45 5.37 -8.90 2.56
CA GLY A 45 5.59 -9.86 3.63
C GLY A 45 6.21 -11.16 3.13
N ARG A 46 6.50 -12.08 4.06
CA ARG A 46 7.11 -13.39 3.72
C ARG A 46 6.28 -14.17 2.71
N HIS A 47 4.95 -14.22 2.88
CA HIS A 47 4.06 -14.97 2.00
C HIS A 47 4.09 -14.43 0.56
N GLU A 48 4.07 -13.10 0.42
CA GLU A 48 4.21 -12.46 -0.88
C GLU A 48 5.56 -12.73 -1.52
N ALA A 49 6.63 -12.75 -0.72
CA ALA A 49 7.99 -12.99 -1.18
C ALA A 49 8.25 -14.42 -1.65
N GLU A 50 7.75 -15.39 -0.90
CA GLU A 50 8.12 -16.80 -1.06
C GLU A 50 7.09 -17.61 -1.89
N VAL A 51 5.82 -17.14 -1.95
CA VAL A 51 4.72 -17.97 -2.49
C VAL A 51 4.01 -17.32 -3.67
N THR A 52 3.51 -16.10 -3.50
CA THR A 52 2.54 -15.57 -4.48
C THR A 52 3.12 -14.53 -5.42
N HIS A 53 4.15 -13.81 -5.00
CA HIS A 53 4.72 -12.65 -5.71
C HIS A 53 3.68 -11.56 -6.06
N LEU A 54 2.59 -11.51 -5.30
CA LEU A 54 1.50 -10.55 -5.47
C LEU A 54 1.33 -9.68 -4.20
N PRO A 55 1.16 -8.35 -4.33
CA PRO A 55 0.94 -7.48 -3.18
C PRO A 55 -0.32 -7.88 -2.41
N PHE A 56 -0.25 -7.80 -1.09
CA PHE A 56 -1.39 -8.07 -0.21
C PHE A 56 -2.13 -9.40 -0.49
N SER A 57 -1.39 -10.47 -0.71
CA SER A 57 -1.95 -11.81 -0.94
C SER A 57 -1.95 -12.70 0.31
N GLY A 58 -1.20 -12.33 1.33
CA GLY A 58 -1.14 -13.04 2.60
C GLY A 58 -2.32 -12.74 3.55
N PRO A 59 -2.23 -13.15 4.83
CA PRO A 59 -3.29 -12.94 5.82
C PRO A 59 -3.69 -11.47 6.02
N ALA A 60 -2.74 -10.55 5.97
CA ALA A 60 -2.98 -9.11 6.02
C ALA A 60 -3.79 -8.64 4.81
N GLY A 61 -3.45 -9.11 3.61
CA GLY A 61 -4.17 -8.80 2.39
C GLY A 61 -5.61 -9.28 2.40
N ARG A 62 -5.87 -10.52 2.87
CA ARG A 62 -7.24 -11.02 3.02
C ARG A 62 -8.08 -10.14 3.95
N ARG A 63 -7.49 -9.56 4.99
CA ARG A 63 -8.20 -8.62 5.87
C ARG A 63 -8.41 -7.28 5.17
N LEU A 64 -7.41 -6.76 4.46
CA LEU A 64 -7.53 -5.53 3.67
C LEU A 64 -8.68 -5.64 2.67
N PHE A 65 -8.75 -6.72 1.88
CA PHE A 65 -9.81 -6.89 0.90
C PHE A 65 -11.20 -7.08 1.51
N ARG A 66 -11.31 -7.66 2.71
CA ARG A 66 -12.59 -7.64 3.45
C ARG A 66 -13.02 -6.23 3.84
N TRP A 67 -12.10 -5.32 4.12
CA TRP A 67 -12.43 -3.90 4.35
C TRP A 67 -12.81 -3.21 3.06
N LEU A 68 -12.01 -3.37 2.02
CA LEU A 68 -12.28 -2.77 0.71
C LEU A 68 -13.63 -3.26 0.13
N ALA A 69 -14.01 -4.50 0.36
CA ALA A 69 -15.33 -5.02 -0.03
C ALA A 69 -16.49 -4.27 0.67
N GLN A 70 -16.33 -3.84 1.94
CA GLN A 70 -17.30 -2.98 2.62
C GLN A 70 -17.40 -1.58 1.98
N ALA A 71 -16.35 -1.14 1.33
CA ALA A 71 -16.33 0.10 0.55
C ALA A 71 -16.75 -0.09 -0.92
N GLY A 72 -17.24 -1.28 -1.29
CA GLY A 72 -17.76 -1.57 -2.64
C GLY A 72 -16.70 -2.01 -3.65
N PHE A 73 -15.48 -2.31 -3.23
CA PHE A 73 -14.46 -2.82 -4.15
C PHE A 73 -14.51 -4.35 -4.23
N ASP A 74 -14.60 -4.87 -5.44
CA ASP A 74 -14.34 -6.29 -5.72
C ASP A 74 -12.84 -6.56 -5.78
N GLU A 75 -12.35 -7.61 -5.13
CA GLU A 75 -10.91 -7.91 -5.06
C GLU A 75 -10.32 -8.21 -6.44
N ALA A 76 -10.99 -9.00 -7.27
CA ALA A 76 -10.48 -9.38 -8.59
C ALA A 76 -10.38 -8.15 -9.50
N THR A 77 -11.43 -7.33 -9.52
CA THR A 77 -11.48 -6.06 -10.26
C THR A 77 -10.41 -5.09 -9.75
N PHE A 78 -10.27 -4.93 -8.43
CA PHE A 78 -9.25 -4.04 -7.84
C PHE A 78 -7.85 -4.45 -8.27
N ARG A 79 -7.52 -5.74 -8.17
CA ARG A 79 -6.20 -6.26 -8.58
C ARG A 79 -5.94 -6.09 -10.08
N ALA A 80 -6.97 -6.22 -10.90
CA ALA A 80 -6.86 -6.08 -12.35
C ALA A 80 -6.73 -4.62 -12.82
N THR A 81 -7.30 -3.65 -12.09
CA THR A 81 -7.45 -2.29 -12.58
C THR A 81 -6.77 -1.22 -11.73
N GLN A 82 -6.45 -1.50 -10.46
CA GLN A 82 -5.85 -0.53 -9.55
C GLN A 82 -4.37 -0.82 -9.30
N ALA A 83 -3.66 0.14 -8.71
CA ALA A 83 -2.26 -0.01 -8.37
C ALA A 83 -2.08 -0.45 -6.91
N MET A 84 -1.14 -1.35 -6.69
CA MET A 84 -0.82 -1.87 -5.36
C MET A 84 0.71 -1.89 -5.19
N VAL A 85 1.21 -1.04 -4.34
CA VAL A 85 2.64 -0.84 -4.13
C VAL A 85 2.97 -0.78 -2.63
N ALA A 86 4.23 -0.56 -2.28
CA ALA A 86 4.69 -0.38 -0.90
C ALA A 86 5.83 0.65 -0.83
N ILE A 87 6.21 1.12 0.36
CA ILE A 87 7.35 2.02 0.57
C ILE A 87 8.64 1.37 0.09
N THR A 88 8.85 0.06 0.38
CA THR A 88 9.89 -0.75 -0.27
C THR A 88 9.26 -1.91 -1.04
N ARG A 89 9.87 -2.28 -2.18
CA ARG A 89 9.31 -3.27 -3.13
C ARG A 89 9.70 -4.69 -2.82
N CYS A 90 10.69 -4.91 -1.96
CA CYS A 90 11.21 -6.22 -1.63
C CYS A 90 10.93 -6.59 -0.17
N TYR A 91 10.85 -7.87 0.10
CA TYR A 91 10.72 -8.38 1.46
C TYR A 91 11.98 -8.06 2.27
N PRO A 92 11.88 -7.30 3.38
CA PRO A 92 13.05 -6.88 4.14
C PRO A 92 13.61 -7.97 5.06
N GLY A 93 12.93 -9.09 5.20
CA GLY A 93 13.30 -10.18 6.09
C GLY A 93 12.47 -10.27 7.36
N PRO A 94 12.67 -11.33 8.16
CA PRO A 94 11.97 -11.53 9.43
C PRO A 94 12.44 -10.51 10.46
N HIS A 95 11.57 -10.21 11.43
CA HIS A 95 11.94 -9.41 12.57
C HIS A 95 12.96 -10.16 13.44
N PRO A 96 14.04 -9.53 13.96
CA PRO A 96 15.06 -10.20 14.75
C PRO A 96 14.52 -10.94 15.98
N ALA A 97 13.43 -10.45 16.59
CA ALA A 97 12.75 -11.12 17.68
C ALA A 97 11.85 -12.30 17.27
N GLY A 98 11.88 -12.72 16.00
CA GLY A 98 11.16 -13.90 15.49
C GLY A 98 9.64 -13.74 15.36
N ARG A 99 9.11 -12.54 15.51
CA ARG A 99 7.66 -12.26 15.38
C ARG A 99 7.41 -11.25 14.25
N GLY A 100 6.81 -11.74 13.14
CA GLY A 100 6.46 -10.91 12.00
C GLY A 100 7.67 -10.50 11.16
N ASP A 101 7.45 -9.52 10.30
CA ASP A 101 8.41 -9.02 9.36
C ASP A 101 9.08 -7.75 9.87
N ARG A 102 10.32 -7.54 9.50
CA ARG A 102 11.09 -6.35 9.86
C ARG A 102 10.53 -5.12 9.13
N VAL A 103 10.55 -3.98 9.80
CA VAL A 103 10.34 -2.69 9.15
C VAL A 103 11.60 -2.32 8.34
N PRO A 104 11.48 -1.93 7.07
CA PRO A 104 12.61 -1.44 6.30
C PRO A 104 13.27 -0.23 6.97
N SER A 105 14.59 -0.22 7.05
CA SER A 105 15.35 0.90 7.59
C SER A 105 15.16 2.17 6.76
N ARG A 106 15.47 3.34 7.33
CA ARG A 106 15.40 4.61 6.59
C ARG A 106 16.28 4.61 5.34
N ALA A 107 17.43 3.96 5.39
CA ALA A 107 18.33 3.84 4.25
C ALA A 107 17.73 2.98 3.13
N GLU A 108 17.12 1.82 3.45
CA GLU A 108 16.41 0.99 2.48
C GLU A 108 15.22 1.74 1.87
N GLN A 109 14.47 2.50 2.68
CA GLN A 109 13.39 3.35 2.19
C GLN A 109 13.91 4.42 1.21
N ALA A 110 15.03 5.06 1.51
CA ALA A 110 15.65 6.05 0.64
C ALA A 110 16.12 5.43 -0.69
N LEU A 111 16.74 4.25 -0.66
CA LEU A 111 17.15 3.52 -1.86
C LEU A 111 15.95 3.15 -2.75
N CYS A 112 14.80 2.86 -2.15
CA CYS A 112 13.58 2.47 -2.86
C CYS A 112 12.69 3.66 -3.27
N ALA A 113 12.83 4.83 -2.64
CA ALA A 113 11.99 6.00 -2.86
C ALA A 113 11.86 6.45 -4.34
N PRO A 114 12.89 6.38 -5.20
CA PRO A 114 12.75 6.73 -6.61
C PRO A 114 11.72 5.90 -7.37
N TRP A 115 11.46 4.65 -6.95
CA TRP A 115 10.44 3.82 -7.56
C TRP A 115 9.03 4.32 -7.24
N LEU A 116 8.75 4.64 -5.98
CA LEU A 116 7.46 5.21 -5.59
C LEU A 116 7.21 6.56 -6.28
N ALA A 117 8.23 7.41 -6.38
CA ALA A 117 8.12 8.68 -7.09
C ALA A 117 7.80 8.48 -8.58
N ALA A 118 8.47 7.53 -9.24
CA ALA A 118 8.19 7.20 -10.64
C ALA A 118 6.77 6.67 -10.83
N GLU A 119 6.29 5.78 -9.96
CA GLU A 119 4.94 5.23 -10.01
C GLU A 119 3.87 6.32 -9.83
N LEU A 120 4.02 7.19 -8.85
CA LEU A 120 3.10 8.32 -8.64
C LEU A 120 3.07 9.26 -9.85
N THR A 121 4.24 9.55 -10.44
CA THR A 121 4.35 10.43 -11.62
C THR A 121 3.73 9.81 -12.87
N LEU A 122 3.93 8.51 -13.08
CA LEU A 122 3.51 7.83 -14.31
C LEU A 122 2.05 7.36 -14.25
N ILE A 123 1.58 6.87 -13.10
CA ILE A 123 0.21 6.36 -12.92
C ILE A 123 -0.75 7.52 -12.63
N ARG A 124 -0.33 8.50 -11.83
CA ARG A 124 -1.14 9.65 -11.40
C ARG A 124 -2.46 9.25 -10.75
N PRO A 125 -2.46 8.37 -9.75
CA PRO A 125 -3.69 7.93 -9.09
C PRO A 125 -4.39 9.14 -8.46
N ARG A 126 -5.72 9.17 -8.53
CA ARG A 126 -6.50 10.24 -7.87
C ARG A 126 -6.60 10.03 -6.37
N VAL A 127 -6.60 8.78 -5.93
CA VAL A 127 -6.73 8.41 -4.51
C VAL A 127 -5.56 7.53 -4.09
N LEU A 128 -4.87 7.97 -3.04
CA LEU A 128 -3.87 7.18 -2.33
C LEU A 128 -4.47 6.58 -1.06
N ILE A 129 -4.21 5.30 -0.84
CA ILE A 129 -4.63 4.56 0.35
C ILE A 129 -3.36 4.08 1.06
N PRO A 130 -2.69 4.92 1.86
CA PRO A 130 -1.56 4.49 2.66
C PRO A 130 -2.02 3.58 3.80
N ILE A 131 -1.33 2.43 3.96
CA ILE A 131 -1.72 1.35 4.87
C ILE A 131 -0.65 1.17 5.93
N GLY A 132 -0.99 1.50 7.17
CA GLY A 132 -0.10 1.41 8.33
C GLY A 132 0.83 2.61 8.51
N GLY A 133 1.41 2.73 9.70
CA GLY A 133 2.12 3.95 10.14
C GLY A 133 3.23 4.41 9.20
N LEU A 134 4.04 3.48 8.66
CA LEU A 134 5.13 3.86 7.77
C LEU A 134 4.63 4.53 6.47
N ALA A 135 3.61 3.96 5.85
CA ALA A 135 3.04 4.52 4.63
C ALA A 135 2.26 5.82 4.91
N ILE A 136 1.51 5.86 6.00
CA ILE A 136 0.79 7.07 6.43
C ILE A 136 1.78 8.21 6.68
N GLY A 137 2.84 7.96 7.46
CA GLY A 137 3.88 8.96 7.74
C GLY A 137 4.61 9.47 6.50
N LYS A 138 4.74 8.64 5.46
CA LYS A 138 5.33 9.06 4.19
C LYS A 138 4.53 10.15 3.49
N PHE A 139 3.21 10.12 3.55
CA PHE A 139 2.33 11.04 2.84
C PHE A 139 1.78 12.17 3.73
N LEU A 140 1.57 11.90 5.01
CA LEU A 140 0.92 12.85 5.92
C LEU A 140 1.84 13.42 7.00
N GLY A 141 3.10 12.94 7.07
CA GLY A 141 4.03 13.32 8.12
C GLY A 141 3.84 12.49 9.39
N ASN A 142 4.65 12.80 10.41
CA ASN A 142 4.64 12.08 11.69
C ASN A 142 4.29 12.98 12.88
N ASP A 143 3.81 14.19 12.60
CA ASP A 143 3.48 15.18 13.63
C ASP A 143 2.13 14.89 14.33
N THR A 144 1.31 14.05 13.69
CA THR A 144 0.01 13.60 14.18
C THR A 144 0.01 12.09 14.35
N THR A 145 -0.70 11.58 15.36
CA THR A 145 -0.77 10.12 15.54
C THR A 145 -1.53 9.45 14.39
N MET A 146 -1.10 8.26 13.99
CA MET A 146 -1.82 7.48 12.97
C MET A 146 -3.31 7.33 13.31
N THR A 147 -3.64 7.18 14.58
CA THR A 147 -5.02 7.03 15.07
C THR A 147 -5.89 8.24 14.73
N ASP A 148 -5.35 9.44 14.82
CA ASP A 148 -6.10 10.67 14.56
C ASP A 148 -6.26 10.95 13.06
N LEU A 149 -5.41 10.36 12.24
CA LEU A 149 -5.48 10.47 10.78
C LEU A 149 -6.48 9.48 10.15
N ILE A 150 -6.72 8.33 10.78
CA ILE A 150 -7.66 7.32 10.27
C ILE A 150 -9.10 7.75 10.50
N GLY A 151 -9.90 7.69 9.43
CA GLY A 151 -11.29 8.15 9.39
C GLY A 151 -11.44 9.55 8.80
N GLU A 152 -10.34 10.15 8.37
CA GLU A 152 -10.30 11.46 7.72
C GLU A 152 -9.80 11.33 6.25
N ARG A 153 -10.12 12.34 5.44
CA ARG A 153 -9.65 12.51 4.07
C ARG A 153 -8.76 13.73 3.99
N PHE A 154 -7.63 13.58 3.32
CA PHE A 154 -6.66 14.66 3.10
C PHE A 154 -6.49 14.90 1.61
N GLU A 155 -5.99 16.08 1.25
CA GLU A 155 -5.56 16.41 -0.10
C GLU A 155 -4.13 16.94 -0.04
N ARG A 156 -3.21 16.28 -0.77
CA ARG A 156 -1.81 16.71 -0.89
C ARG A 156 -1.27 16.32 -2.26
N ASP A 157 -0.48 17.21 -2.84
CA ASP A 157 0.21 17.00 -4.13
C ASP A 157 -0.73 16.54 -5.26
N GLY A 158 -2.01 16.99 -5.23
CA GLY A 158 -3.03 16.64 -6.22
C GLY A 158 -3.66 15.27 -6.02
N HIS A 159 -3.39 14.60 -4.90
CA HIS A 159 -3.98 13.31 -4.52
C HIS A 159 -4.95 13.46 -3.34
N LEU A 160 -6.08 12.79 -3.39
CA LEU A 160 -6.90 12.51 -2.22
C LEU A 160 -6.25 11.35 -1.44
N ILE A 161 -6.10 11.49 -0.14
CA ILE A 161 -5.43 10.51 0.71
C ILE A 161 -6.40 10.01 1.78
N VAL A 162 -6.63 8.70 1.82
CA VAL A 162 -7.47 8.05 2.83
C VAL A 162 -6.64 6.98 3.54
N PRO A 163 -6.12 7.28 4.74
CA PRO A 163 -5.26 6.34 5.46
C PRO A 163 -6.04 5.19 6.08
N LEU A 164 -5.46 3.99 6.03
CA LEU A 164 -5.97 2.80 6.69
C LEU A 164 -4.96 2.25 7.71
N PRO A 165 -5.42 1.62 8.81
CA PRO A 165 -4.55 0.96 9.75
C PRO A 165 -3.90 -0.27 9.10
N HIS A 166 -2.78 -0.76 9.67
CA HIS A 166 -2.17 -1.98 9.18
C HIS A 166 -3.08 -3.19 9.45
N PRO A 167 -3.40 -4.00 8.43
CA PRO A 167 -4.38 -5.09 8.55
C PRO A 167 -3.83 -6.37 9.19
N SER A 168 -2.64 -6.36 9.80
CA SER A 168 -2.10 -7.53 10.47
C SER A 168 -2.90 -7.91 11.72
N GLY A 169 -2.93 -9.20 12.05
CA GLY A 169 -3.55 -9.70 13.27
C GLY A 169 -2.84 -9.28 14.56
N ALA A 170 -1.57 -8.89 14.47
CA ALA A 170 -0.77 -8.45 15.60
C ALA A 170 -1.02 -6.99 16.02
N SER A 171 -1.81 -6.25 15.26
CA SER A 171 -2.08 -4.84 15.56
C SER A 171 -3.00 -4.70 16.77
N GLN A 172 -2.49 -4.15 17.86
CA GLN A 172 -3.28 -3.82 19.06
C GLN A 172 -4.24 -2.64 18.82
N TRP A 173 -4.12 -1.94 17.70
CA TRP A 173 -4.94 -0.80 17.34
C TRP A 173 -6.45 -1.12 17.36
N PHE A 174 -6.82 -2.36 17.00
CA PHE A 174 -8.20 -2.83 16.99
C PHE A 174 -8.78 -3.19 18.37
N ASN A 175 -7.95 -3.18 19.41
CA ASN A 175 -8.41 -3.44 20.78
C ASN A 175 -9.17 -2.24 21.37
N VAL A 176 -9.06 -1.07 20.77
CA VAL A 176 -9.76 0.16 21.14
C VAL A 176 -11.03 0.28 20.31
N PRO A 177 -12.23 0.29 20.90
CA PRO A 177 -13.52 0.33 20.18
C PRO A 177 -13.64 1.52 19.23
N GLU A 178 -13.20 2.70 19.64
CA GLU A 178 -13.23 3.96 18.88
C GLU A 178 -12.45 3.84 17.57
N ASN A 179 -11.41 3.02 17.55
CA ASN A 179 -10.62 2.79 16.35
C ASN A 179 -11.39 1.99 15.29
N LYS A 180 -12.33 1.15 15.68
CA LYS A 180 -13.23 0.47 14.74
C LYS A 180 -14.19 1.46 14.07
N VAL A 181 -14.65 2.45 14.83
CA VAL A 181 -15.47 3.55 14.29
C VAL A 181 -14.67 4.38 13.29
N ARG A 182 -13.41 4.71 13.61
CA ARG A 182 -12.51 5.43 12.69
C ARG A 182 -12.28 4.65 11.39
N LEU A 183 -12.04 3.33 11.48
CA LEU A 183 -11.95 2.48 10.30
C LEU A 183 -13.25 2.51 9.48
N GLY A 184 -14.42 2.41 10.13
CA GLY A 184 -15.71 2.51 9.47
C GLY A 184 -15.84 3.79 8.64
N ARG A 185 -15.50 4.96 9.24
CA ARG A 185 -15.49 6.25 8.54
C ARG A 185 -14.54 6.26 7.33
N ALA A 186 -13.33 5.71 7.48
CA ALA A 186 -12.40 5.62 6.35
C ALA A 186 -12.98 4.80 5.20
N LEU A 187 -13.68 3.70 5.50
CA LEU A 187 -14.32 2.87 4.48
C LEU A 187 -15.54 3.55 3.85
N GLU A 188 -16.30 4.33 4.60
CA GLU A 188 -17.40 5.16 4.06
C GLU A 188 -16.86 6.22 3.08
N ILE A 189 -15.76 6.90 3.42
CA ILE A 189 -15.06 7.84 2.53
C ILE A 189 -14.61 7.13 1.25
N LEU A 190 -14.01 5.95 1.36
CA LEU A 190 -13.57 5.17 0.20
C LEU A 190 -14.76 4.73 -0.66
N ALA A 191 -15.89 4.34 -0.06
CA ALA A 191 -17.12 3.98 -0.78
C ALA A 191 -17.69 5.18 -1.55
N GLU A 192 -17.67 6.37 -0.95
CA GLU A 192 -18.07 7.60 -1.64
C GLU A 192 -17.16 7.89 -2.82
N LEU A 193 -15.83 7.84 -2.63
CA LEU A 193 -14.86 8.09 -3.70
C LEU A 193 -14.96 7.04 -4.81
N GLN A 194 -15.18 5.78 -4.49
CA GLN A 194 -15.37 4.71 -5.47
C GLN A 194 -16.58 4.98 -6.36
N ARG A 195 -17.70 5.43 -5.80
CA ARG A 195 -18.90 5.80 -6.57
C ARG A 195 -18.71 7.05 -7.43
N LEU A 196 -17.98 8.04 -6.95
CA LEU A 196 -17.81 9.33 -7.62
C LEU A 196 -16.77 9.30 -8.73
N ILE A 197 -15.66 8.60 -8.53
CA ILE A 197 -14.47 8.67 -9.37
C ILE A 197 -13.86 7.30 -9.69
N GLY A 198 -14.42 6.22 -9.18
CA GLY A 198 -13.99 4.86 -9.51
C GLY A 198 -14.18 4.56 -11.00
N PRO A 199 -13.49 3.53 -11.54
CA PRO A 199 -13.78 3.08 -12.89
C PRO A 199 -15.28 2.76 -12.95
N ARG A 200 -15.97 3.38 -13.90
CA ARG A 200 -17.35 2.98 -14.20
C ARG A 200 -17.26 1.57 -14.75
N ASP A 201 -17.98 0.64 -14.12
CA ASP A 201 -18.09 -0.69 -14.66
C ASP A 201 -18.47 -0.55 -16.13
N ALA A 202 -17.78 -1.26 -17.01
CA ALA A 202 -18.13 -1.36 -18.42
C ALA A 202 -19.45 -2.17 -18.52
N GLN A 203 -20.54 -1.55 -18.06
CA GLN A 203 -21.89 -2.01 -18.30
C GLN A 203 -22.45 -1.17 -19.43
N SER A 204 -22.20 -1.62 -20.64
CA SER A 204 -23.02 -1.34 -21.82
C SER A 204 -22.75 -2.43 -22.86
#